data_cde674e43e83aee2fb2b2ce245c7c1de
#
_entry.id   cde674e43e83aee2fb2b2ce245c7c1de
#
_cell.length_a   1.000
_cell.length_b   1.000
_cell.length_c   1.000
_cell.angle_alpha   90.00
_cell.angle_beta   90.00
_cell.angle_gamma   90.00
#
_symmetry.space_group_name_H-M   'P 1'
#
loop_
_entity.id
_entity.type
_entity.pdbx_description
1 polymer ?
#
loop_
_entity_poly.entity_id
_entity_poly.type
_entity_poly.pdbx_seq_one_letter_code
_entity_poly.pdbx_strand_id
1 'polypeptide(L)'
;MSPRWLLCRTFALLLPLTVTVTVYLYLYPVFNGCAFPLPQSASRSTEKHIYQNPLINTLFQHLGVSTSDTNSQPAIFRLLVLADPQLEGDSSLPFPEYELYPRIQTHWRAVQEAIGNSSTSPLLNEDVLSNITTGLKTLAIEDIPRTFKAGLKRLDLFGNDYYLAHIYRTLFWWTRPTHTTVLGDLVGSQWISDDEFARRGHRYWNRVFRGGERVDDNLTRTGAAGWNQSKGSNAPPVEPLGADRAWARRVINVAGNHDIGYAGDISEARMERFERAFGRANWDVRFEHPPISSSSASAGDQVVTPTLHLINLNSLMFDTPVLSAEVQSHTYSYLNELIADRLAPVKDRSAFTLLLTHLPMHKQDGVCTDGPYFSFRDSDDKDGPDGVPRWLDGGLKEQNHLSDTLSASGVLQGIFGLSGNKNALAGGQGRNGLILTGHDHTGCDTIHFVNRTETISDDGSSQAWKWDATRFSESQQTDDPSIREVTLRSMMGEFGGNAGLLSAWFDEVVGEWSYEITMCPAGVQHFWWAVHILVLVTLGAALLLVLSGGAQAKTTRRLRRVYRRVYVEPLVVISEFIYRTKNKQPRTKSLPYSLPKTFRPALEVTEALQRM
;
A
#
# COMPACT_ATOMS: atom_id res chain seq x y z
N MET A 1 51.80 8.14 7.49
CA MET A 1 50.81 8.32 6.40
C MET A 1 50.07 9.63 6.63
N SER A 2 49.89 10.47 5.61
CA SER A 2 49.14 11.71 5.80
C SER A 2 47.63 11.42 5.99
N PRO A 3 46.91 12.16 6.84
CA PRO A 3 45.46 11.97 7.04
C PRO A 3 44.69 12.03 5.73
N ARG A 4 45.13 12.89 4.79
CA ARG A 4 44.54 13.03 3.46
C ARG A 4 44.71 11.77 2.60
N TRP A 5 45.84 11.09 2.66
CA TRP A 5 46.06 9.84 1.93
C TRP A 5 45.11 8.73 2.44
N LEU A 6 44.92 8.65 3.76
CA LEU A 6 43.96 7.73 4.36
C LEU A 6 42.54 8.03 3.88
N LEU A 7 42.13 9.31 3.91
CA LEU A 7 40.81 9.74 3.48
C LEU A 7 40.56 9.43 1.98
N CYS A 8 41.57 9.65 1.10
CA CYS A 8 41.48 9.29 -0.31
C CYS A 8 41.28 7.78 -0.52
N ARG A 9 41.97 6.93 0.25
CA ARG A 9 41.79 5.49 0.15
C ARG A 9 40.44 5.05 0.68
N THR A 10 40.00 5.58 1.82
CA THR A 10 38.68 5.30 2.37
C THR A 10 37.59 5.66 1.36
N PHE A 11 37.65 6.87 0.78
CA PHE A 11 36.68 7.29 -0.25
C PHE A 11 36.72 6.40 -1.49
N ALA A 12 37.91 6.00 -1.95
CA ALA A 12 38.07 5.13 -3.13
C ALA A 12 37.48 3.71 -2.91
N LEU A 13 37.41 3.24 -1.65
CA LEU A 13 36.76 1.99 -1.28
C LEU A 13 35.25 2.18 -1.06
N LEU A 14 34.85 3.25 -0.40
CA LEU A 14 33.45 3.51 -0.08
C LEU A 14 32.62 3.80 -1.34
N LEU A 15 33.16 4.56 -2.29
CA LEU A 15 32.40 5.02 -3.46
C LEU A 15 31.83 3.85 -4.31
N PRO A 16 32.63 2.86 -4.77
CA PRO A 16 32.08 1.74 -5.54
C PRO A 16 31.11 0.89 -4.71
N LEU A 17 31.40 0.68 -3.43
CA LEU A 17 30.49 -0.05 -2.53
C LEU A 17 29.15 0.67 -2.41
N THR A 18 29.17 1.99 -2.14
CA THR A 18 27.97 2.81 -2.02
C THR A 18 27.14 2.79 -3.31
N VAL A 19 27.77 2.94 -4.46
CA VAL A 19 27.06 2.86 -5.75
C VAL A 19 26.42 1.52 -5.96
N THR A 20 27.15 0.43 -5.71
CA THR A 20 26.63 -0.94 -5.90
C THR A 20 25.44 -1.22 -5.00
N VAL A 21 25.54 -0.93 -3.69
CA VAL A 21 24.43 -1.20 -2.77
C VAL A 21 23.24 -0.26 -2.99
N THR A 22 23.48 0.99 -3.47
CA THR A 22 22.39 1.89 -3.86
C THR A 22 21.66 1.37 -5.09
N VAL A 23 22.37 0.94 -6.12
CA VAL A 23 21.76 0.31 -7.30
C VAL A 23 20.98 -0.93 -6.90
N TYR A 24 21.53 -1.79 -6.04
CA TYR A 24 20.83 -2.96 -5.54
C TYR A 24 19.56 -2.58 -4.77
N LEU A 25 19.60 -1.57 -3.90
CA LEU A 25 18.44 -1.10 -3.15
C LEU A 25 17.30 -0.65 -4.07
N TYR A 26 17.60 0.15 -5.10
CA TYR A 26 16.57 0.66 -6.02
C TYR A 26 16.08 -0.38 -7.03
N LEU A 27 16.87 -1.40 -7.32
CA LEU A 27 16.48 -2.53 -8.16
C LEU A 27 16.04 -3.75 -7.34
N TYR A 28 15.87 -3.60 -6.03
CA TYR A 28 15.47 -4.70 -5.14
C TYR A 28 14.21 -5.44 -5.62
N PRO A 29 13.11 -4.76 -6.03
CA PRO A 29 11.95 -5.43 -6.59
C PRO A 29 12.26 -6.22 -7.87
N VAL A 30 13.19 -5.72 -8.72
CA VAL A 30 13.60 -6.42 -9.95
C VAL A 30 14.31 -7.73 -9.60
N PHE A 31 15.25 -7.70 -8.66
CA PHE A 31 15.99 -8.88 -8.22
C PHE A 31 15.10 -9.92 -7.52
N ASN A 32 14.00 -9.47 -6.90
CA ASN A 32 13.02 -10.36 -6.27
C ASN A 32 11.89 -10.80 -7.23
N GLY A 33 12.03 -10.56 -8.53
CA GLY A 33 11.08 -11.05 -9.52
C GLY A 33 9.74 -10.34 -9.54
N CYS A 34 9.63 -9.16 -8.93
CA CYS A 34 8.39 -8.40 -8.87
C CYS A 34 7.96 -7.93 -10.27
N ALA A 35 6.95 -8.55 -10.82
CA ALA A 35 6.32 -8.17 -12.08
C ALA A 35 4.86 -8.60 -12.07
N PHE A 36 4.01 -7.88 -12.79
CA PHE A 36 2.63 -8.28 -12.96
C PHE A 36 2.55 -9.61 -13.71
N PRO A 37 1.76 -10.59 -13.20
CA PRO A 37 1.46 -11.80 -13.94
C PRO A 37 0.94 -11.50 -15.35
N LEU A 38 1.30 -12.33 -16.30
CA LEU A 38 0.88 -12.20 -17.70
C LEU A 38 -0.30 -13.13 -17.99
N PRO A 39 -1.24 -12.71 -18.87
CA PRO A 39 -2.29 -13.58 -19.33
C PRO A 39 -1.72 -14.89 -19.88
N GLN A 40 -2.20 -16.01 -19.37
CA GLN A 40 -1.85 -17.31 -19.90
C GLN A 40 -2.74 -17.57 -21.12
N SER A 41 -2.21 -17.41 -22.33
CA SER A 41 -2.95 -17.79 -23.54
C SER A 41 -3.03 -19.29 -23.65
N ALA A 42 -4.24 -19.82 -23.84
CA ALA A 42 -4.50 -21.24 -24.03
C ALA A 42 -3.88 -21.82 -25.33
N SER A 43 -3.37 -20.99 -26.25
CA SER A 43 -2.69 -21.43 -27.46
C SER A 43 -1.21 -21.74 -27.19
N ARG A 44 -0.91 -23.00 -26.95
CA ARG A 44 0.45 -23.57 -26.88
C ARG A 44 1.15 -23.52 -28.24
N SER A 45 1.86 -22.46 -28.54
CA SER A 45 2.89 -22.49 -29.57
C SER A 45 4.27 -22.43 -28.92
N THR A 46 5.11 -23.39 -29.24
CA THR A 46 6.39 -23.72 -28.59
C THR A 46 7.49 -22.65 -28.75
N GLU A 47 7.28 -21.63 -29.56
CA GLU A 47 8.30 -20.61 -29.88
C GLU A 47 8.27 -19.33 -29.03
N LYS A 48 7.33 -19.16 -28.10
CA LYS A 48 7.11 -17.90 -27.35
C LYS A 48 7.58 -17.89 -25.89
N HIS A 49 8.37 -18.87 -25.42
CA HIS A 49 8.74 -19.02 -24.02
C HIS A 49 9.48 -17.84 -23.38
N ILE A 50 10.26 -17.07 -24.14
CA ILE A 50 11.04 -15.93 -23.58
C ILE A 50 10.12 -14.73 -23.25
N TYR A 51 9.08 -14.49 -24.06
CA TYR A 51 8.15 -13.38 -23.86
C TYR A 51 7.06 -13.67 -22.81
N GLN A 52 6.94 -14.92 -22.36
CA GLN A 52 6.00 -15.34 -21.32
C GLN A 52 6.54 -15.10 -19.89
N ASN A 53 7.80 -14.67 -19.74
CA ASN A 53 8.35 -14.31 -18.44
C ASN A 53 7.92 -12.88 -18.07
N PRO A 54 7.16 -12.68 -16.95
CA PRO A 54 6.66 -11.38 -16.53
C PRO A 54 7.78 -10.33 -16.35
N LEU A 55 8.92 -10.75 -15.79
CA LEU A 55 10.07 -9.88 -15.55
C LEU A 55 10.70 -9.39 -16.85
N ILE A 56 10.89 -10.29 -17.81
CA ILE A 56 11.45 -9.97 -19.12
C ILE A 56 10.51 -9.03 -19.88
N ASN A 57 9.21 -9.28 -19.81
CA ASN A 57 8.21 -8.41 -20.43
C ASN A 57 8.25 -7.00 -19.83
N THR A 58 8.29 -6.88 -18.49
CA THR A 58 8.44 -5.59 -17.82
C THR A 58 9.71 -4.87 -18.25
N LEU A 59 10.83 -5.58 -18.36
CA LEU A 59 12.09 -5.01 -18.86
C LEU A 59 11.96 -4.51 -20.30
N PHE A 60 11.33 -5.27 -21.19
CA PHE A 60 11.10 -4.85 -22.59
C PHE A 60 10.21 -3.60 -22.68
N GLN A 61 9.18 -3.49 -21.82
CA GLN A 61 8.37 -2.27 -21.73
C GLN A 61 9.20 -1.05 -21.34
N HIS A 62 10.19 -1.18 -20.44
CA HIS A 62 11.13 -0.10 -20.11
C HIS A 62 12.09 0.22 -21.24
N LEU A 63 12.49 -0.75 -22.04
CA LEU A 63 13.36 -0.56 -23.20
C LEU A 63 12.60 -0.05 -24.44
N GLY A 64 11.27 0.10 -24.36
CA GLY A 64 10.44 0.54 -25.48
C GLY A 64 10.37 -0.50 -26.62
N VAL A 65 10.61 -1.77 -26.30
CA VAL A 65 10.45 -2.90 -27.25
C VAL A 65 8.99 -3.34 -27.18
N SER A 66 8.24 -3.11 -28.25
CA SER A 66 6.87 -3.64 -28.35
C SER A 66 6.92 -5.15 -28.57
N THR A 67 6.35 -5.89 -27.66
CA THR A 67 6.30 -7.36 -27.71
C THR A 67 4.99 -7.90 -28.26
N SER A 68 4.02 -7.03 -28.57
CA SER A 68 2.69 -7.40 -29.04
C SER A 68 2.44 -6.98 -30.48
N ASP A 69 1.87 -7.89 -31.25
CA ASP A 69 1.16 -7.57 -32.48
C ASP A 69 0.02 -6.61 -32.14
N THR A 70 -0.03 -5.48 -32.83
CA THR A 70 -0.79 -4.28 -32.45
C THR A 70 -2.31 -4.37 -32.62
N ASN A 71 -2.89 -5.53 -32.90
CA ASN A 71 -4.28 -5.61 -33.34
C ASN A 71 -5.32 -6.07 -32.31
N SER A 72 -4.92 -6.59 -31.13
CA SER A 72 -5.85 -6.79 -30.01
C SER A 72 -5.08 -6.71 -28.70
N GLN A 73 -5.25 -5.61 -27.96
CA GLN A 73 -4.81 -5.60 -26.56
C GLN A 73 -5.93 -6.24 -25.75
N PRO A 74 -5.67 -7.34 -25.02
CA PRO A 74 -6.67 -7.92 -24.13
C PRO A 74 -7.08 -6.90 -23.07
N ALA A 75 -8.34 -6.97 -22.62
CA ALA A 75 -8.81 -6.18 -21.50
C ALA A 75 -8.02 -6.57 -20.24
N ILE A 76 -7.04 -5.77 -19.84
CA ILE A 76 -6.17 -6.03 -18.70
C ILE A 76 -6.30 -4.94 -17.64
N PHE A 77 -6.53 -5.38 -16.40
CA PHE A 77 -6.51 -4.55 -15.21
C PHE A 77 -5.29 -4.94 -14.35
N ARG A 78 -4.39 -3.99 -14.06
CA ARG A 78 -3.18 -4.21 -13.25
C ARG A 78 -3.23 -3.35 -12.01
N LEU A 79 -3.40 -3.99 -10.84
CA LEU A 79 -3.52 -3.32 -9.56
C LEU A 79 -2.27 -3.55 -8.71
N LEU A 80 -1.59 -2.45 -8.37
CA LEU A 80 -0.61 -2.45 -7.29
C LEU A 80 -1.36 -2.37 -5.96
N VAL A 81 -1.23 -3.40 -5.14
CA VAL A 81 -1.92 -3.53 -3.86
C VAL A 81 -0.91 -3.33 -2.74
N LEU A 82 -1.16 -2.36 -1.89
CA LEU A 82 -0.41 -2.06 -0.67
C LEU A 82 -1.36 -2.17 0.51
N ALA A 83 -0.83 -2.46 1.70
CA ALA A 83 -1.63 -2.56 2.92
C ALA A 83 -0.86 -1.99 4.12
N ASP A 84 -1.61 -1.41 5.05
CA ASP A 84 -1.19 -1.08 6.40
C ASP A 84 0.11 -0.27 6.48
N PRO A 85 0.21 0.93 5.86
CA PRO A 85 1.40 1.79 5.99
C PRO A 85 1.57 2.40 7.38
N GLN A 86 0.50 2.55 8.14
CA GLN A 86 0.43 3.01 9.53
C GLN A 86 1.37 4.20 9.85
N LEU A 87 1.15 5.34 9.19
CA LEU A 87 1.99 6.52 9.42
C LEU A 87 1.89 6.99 10.88
N GLU A 88 2.97 6.82 11.63
CA GLU A 88 3.10 7.30 13.00
C GLU A 88 3.40 8.82 13.08
N GLY A 89 3.33 9.40 14.28
CA GLY A 89 3.60 10.82 14.49
C GLY A 89 3.79 11.21 15.95
N ASP A 90 3.20 12.33 16.37
CA ASP A 90 3.40 12.93 17.69
C ASP A 90 2.96 12.07 18.86
N SER A 91 1.97 11.18 18.67
CA SER A 91 1.56 10.20 19.69
C SER A 91 2.70 9.27 20.16
N SER A 92 3.75 9.14 19.36
CA SER A 92 4.96 8.38 19.69
C SER A 92 6.07 9.23 20.32
N LEU A 93 5.82 10.52 20.54
CA LEU A 93 6.77 11.48 21.12
C LEU A 93 6.34 11.93 22.52
N PRO A 94 7.26 12.40 23.38
CA PRO A 94 6.90 13.01 24.64
C PRO A 94 6.01 14.24 24.43
N PHE A 95 5.09 14.49 25.38
CA PHE A 95 4.32 15.73 25.39
C PHE A 95 5.23 16.96 25.39
N PRO A 96 4.81 18.10 24.82
CA PRO A 96 5.62 19.31 24.71
C PRO A 96 6.22 19.83 26.02
N GLU A 97 5.51 19.66 27.15
CA GLU A 97 5.98 20.04 28.47
C GLU A 97 7.18 19.23 28.96
N TYR A 98 7.41 18.04 28.43
CA TYR A 98 8.56 17.18 28.74
C TYR A 98 9.73 17.38 27.78
N GLU A 99 9.65 18.32 26.84
CA GLU A 99 10.79 18.68 26.02
C GLU A 99 11.86 19.42 26.83
N LEU A 100 13.10 19.38 26.37
CA LEU A 100 14.25 19.89 27.11
C LEU A 100 14.10 21.37 27.53
N TYR A 101 13.65 22.24 26.61
CA TYR A 101 13.55 23.66 26.87
C TYR A 101 12.47 24.01 27.93
N PRO A 102 11.21 23.54 27.85
CA PRO A 102 10.24 23.71 28.92
C PRO A 102 10.71 23.14 30.26
N ARG A 103 11.39 22.00 30.27
CA ARG A 103 11.94 21.41 31.50
C ARG A 103 13.02 22.26 32.14
N ILE A 104 13.95 22.80 31.36
CA ILE A 104 14.95 23.76 31.85
C ILE A 104 14.25 24.98 32.45
N GLN A 105 13.22 25.53 31.79
CA GLN A 105 12.45 26.65 32.33
C GLN A 105 11.76 26.29 33.65
N THR A 106 11.20 25.10 33.78
CA THR A 106 10.56 24.64 35.01
C THR A 106 11.58 24.57 36.17
N HIS A 107 12.74 23.93 35.94
CA HIS A 107 13.80 23.87 36.95
C HIS A 107 14.31 25.26 37.31
N TRP A 108 14.45 26.16 36.34
CA TRP A 108 14.87 27.52 36.59
C TRP A 108 13.85 28.33 37.39
N ARG A 109 12.55 28.19 37.13
CA ARG A 109 11.48 28.82 37.93
C ARG A 109 11.51 28.35 39.39
N ALA A 110 11.67 27.05 39.63
CA ALA A 110 11.78 26.52 40.99
C ALA A 110 12.98 27.13 41.75
N VAL A 111 14.10 27.38 41.09
CA VAL A 111 15.26 28.07 41.68
C VAL A 111 14.94 29.55 41.94
N GLN A 112 14.28 30.24 41.00
CA GLN A 112 13.89 31.65 41.18
C GLN A 112 12.89 31.85 42.34
N GLU A 113 11.91 30.96 42.47
CA GLU A 113 10.92 30.95 43.56
C GLU A 113 11.61 30.73 44.91
N ALA A 114 12.57 29.81 44.99
CA ALA A 114 13.36 29.60 46.22
C ALA A 114 14.21 30.82 46.59
N ILE A 115 14.76 31.52 45.60
CA ILE A 115 15.51 32.77 45.83
C ILE A 115 14.58 33.89 46.31
N GLY A 116 13.40 34.06 45.71
CA GLY A 116 12.42 35.09 46.08
C GLY A 116 11.85 34.93 47.49
N ASN A 117 11.75 33.70 47.97
CA ASN A 117 11.26 33.37 49.32
C ASN A 117 12.36 33.40 50.40
N SER A 118 13.60 33.60 50.01
CA SER A 118 14.75 33.59 50.95
C SER A 118 15.03 34.95 51.54
N SER A 119 15.10 35.01 52.88
CA SER A 119 15.57 36.19 53.64
C SER A 119 17.08 36.19 53.84
N THR A 120 17.80 35.18 53.33
CA THR A 120 19.25 35.02 53.45
C THR A 120 19.95 35.08 52.10
N SER A 121 21.31 35.21 52.12
CA SER A 121 22.09 35.15 50.88
C SER A 121 21.75 33.85 50.07
N PRO A 122 21.47 33.96 48.75
CA PRO A 122 21.03 32.81 47.93
C PRO A 122 21.97 31.58 47.99
N LEU A 123 23.26 31.78 48.13
CA LEU A 123 24.27 30.72 48.21
C LEU A 123 24.33 29.99 49.55
N LEU A 124 23.66 30.52 50.61
CA LEU A 124 23.58 29.90 51.94
C LEU A 124 22.19 29.30 52.24
N ASN A 125 21.28 29.38 51.29
CA ASN A 125 19.94 28.82 51.44
C ASN A 125 19.91 27.37 50.97
N GLU A 126 19.59 26.44 51.89
CA GLU A 126 19.52 25.00 51.62
C GLU A 126 18.45 24.68 50.57
N ASP A 127 17.32 25.39 50.49
CA ASP A 127 16.27 25.19 49.51
C ASP A 127 16.74 25.57 48.10
N VAL A 128 17.49 26.67 47.96
CA VAL A 128 18.06 27.08 46.67
C VAL A 128 19.06 26.04 46.19
N LEU A 129 19.96 25.58 47.05
CA LEU A 129 20.96 24.59 46.73
C LEU A 129 20.33 23.22 46.41
N SER A 130 19.29 22.82 47.15
CA SER A 130 18.51 21.63 46.92
C SER A 130 17.81 21.65 45.55
N ASN A 131 17.15 22.79 45.22
CA ASN A 131 16.48 22.94 43.92
C ASN A 131 17.48 22.92 42.74
N ILE A 132 18.63 23.53 42.88
CA ILE A 132 19.70 23.47 41.88
C ILE A 132 20.23 22.04 41.71
N THR A 133 20.55 21.35 42.81
CA THR A 133 21.10 19.99 42.74
C THR A 133 20.09 19.00 42.21
N THR A 134 18.84 19.09 42.63
CA THR A 134 17.72 18.25 42.14
C THR A 134 17.47 18.55 40.67
N GLY A 135 17.36 19.81 40.27
CA GLY A 135 17.17 20.21 38.89
C GLY A 135 18.29 19.69 37.96
N LEU A 136 19.55 19.86 38.36
CA LEU A 136 20.70 19.36 37.60
C LEU A 136 20.72 17.83 37.50
N LYS A 137 20.38 17.11 38.59
CA LYS A 137 20.29 15.68 38.62
C LYS A 137 19.19 15.19 37.66
N THR A 138 17.98 15.74 37.75
CA THR A 138 16.85 15.39 36.88
C THR A 138 17.18 15.71 35.42
N LEU A 139 17.76 16.87 35.16
CA LEU A 139 18.19 17.26 33.82
C LEU A 139 19.17 16.24 33.21
N ALA A 140 20.19 15.83 33.98
CA ALA A 140 21.23 14.94 33.50
C ALA A 140 20.75 13.47 33.32
N ILE A 141 19.94 12.98 34.27
CA ILE A 141 19.56 11.56 34.34
C ILE A 141 18.25 11.27 33.59
N GLU A 142 17.32 12.23 33.51
CA GLU A 142 15.99 12.04 32.92
C GLU A 142 15.79 12.83 31.63
N ASP A 143 15.92 14.19 31.70
CA ASP A 143 15.48 15.07 30.63
C ASP A 143 16.41 15.01 29.40
N ILE A 144 17.72 14.94 29.56
CA ILE A 144 18.68 14.79 28.45
C ILE A 144 18.53 13.41 27.77
N PRO A 145 18.50 12.27 28.48
CA PRO A 145 18.26 10.96 27.85
C PRO A 145 16.90 10.88 27.17
N ARG A 146 15.84 11.45 27.75
CA ARG A 146 14.49 11.53 27.14
C ARG A 146 14.52 12.32 25.85
N THR A 147 15.17 13.49 25.85
CA THR A 147 15.33 14.33 24.65
C THR A 147 16.10 13.62 23.55
N PHE A 148 17.16 12.89 23.91
CA PHE A 148 17.92 12.09 22.96
C PHE A 148 17.07 10.97 22.34
N LYS A 149 16.31 10.23 23.16
CA LYS A 149 15.36 9.21 22.67
C LYS A 149 14.30 9.83 21.76
N ALA A 150 13.73 10.98 22.14
CA ALA A 150 12.77 11.69 21.29
C ALA A 150 13.39 12.13 19.96
N GLY A 151 14.63 12.58 19.96
CA GLY A 151 15.39 12.91 18.74
C GLY A 151 15.58 11.69 17.82
N LEU A 152 15.95 10.54 18.40
CA LEU A 152 16.05 9.28 17.65
C LEU A 152 14.69 8.86 17.08
N LYS A 153 13.61 8.96 17.88
CA LYS A 153 12.26 8.62 17.39
C LYS A 153 11.80 9.55 16.26
N ARG A 154 12.10 10.86 16.34
CA ARG A 154 11.84 11.79 15.22
C ARG A 154 12.59 11.41 13.94
N LEU A 155 13.84 10.96 14.08
CA LEU A 155 14.63 10.47 12.95
C LEU A 155 14.04 9.17 12.39
N ASP A 156 13.60 8.26 13.27
CA ASP A 156 12.93 7.02 12.89
C ASP A 156 11.64 7.29 12.10
N LEU A 157 10.75 8.15 12.62
CA LEU A 157 9.52 8.57 11.93
C LEU A 157 9.80 9.18 10.55
N PHE A 158 10.82 10.04 10.47
CA PHE A 158 11.24 10.60 9.19
C PHE A 158 11.72 9.52 8.22
N GLY A 159 12.54 8.59 8.69
CA GLY A 159 13.06 7.50 7.87
C GLY A 159 11.98 6.52 7.43
N ASN A 160 11.00 6.24 8.32
CA ASN A 160 9.88 5.36 7.98
C ASN A 160 9.05 5.92 6.82
N ASP A 161 8.69 7.22 6.85
CA ASP A 161 8.00 7.86 5.71
C ASP A 161 8.74 7.68 4.38
N TYR A 162 10.07 7.86 4.39
CA TYR A 162 10.88 7.74 3.17
C TYR A 162 11.13 6.30 2.76
N TYR A 163 11.13 5.37 3.71
CA TYR A 163 11.16 3.94 3.42
C TYR A 163 9.86 3.47 2.73
N LEU A 164 8.69 3.86 3.27
CA LEU A 164 7.39 3.58 2.63
C LEU A 164 7.32 4.23 1.23
N ALA A 165 7.82 5.46 1.11
CA ALA A 165 7.93 6.16 -0.17
C ALA A 165 8.85 5.42 -1.16
N HIS A 166 9.93 4.83 -0.68
CA HIS A 166 10.85 4.03 -1.50
C HIS A 166 10.12 2.80 -2.07
N ILE A 167 9.37 2.05 -1.24
CA ILE A 167 8.57 0.91 -1.68
C ILE A 167 7.60 1.32 -2.79
N TYR A 168 6.74 2.31 -2.51
CA TYR A 168 5.74 2.76 -3.49
C TYR A 168 6.38 3.19 -4.80
N ARG A 169 7.40 4.08 -4.76
CA ARG A 169 8.00 4.68 -5.96
C ARG A 169 8.78 3.68 -6.79
N THR A 170 9.53 2.76 -6.16
CA THR A 170 10.30 1.75 -6.89
C THR A 170 9.37 0.77 -7.59
N LEU A 171 8.32 0.31 -6.91
CA LEU A 171 7.31 -0.55 -7.50
C LEU A 171 6.52 0.16 -8.60
N PHE A 172 6.00 1.36 -8.34
CA PHE A 172 5.25 2.13 -9.32
C PHE A 172 6.05 2.39 -10.59
N TRP A 173 7.31 2.80 -10.43
CA TRP A 173 8.21 3.01 -11.56
C TRP A 173 8.49 1.70 -12.33
N TRP A 174 8.80 0.63 -11.60
CA TRP A 174 9.19 -0.63 -12.22
C TRP A 174 8.01 -1.35 -12.87
N THR A 175 6.92 -1.54 -12.14
CA THR A 175 5.80 -2.38 -12.60
C THR A 175 4.79 -1.65 -13.49
N ARG A 176 4.73 -0.31 -13.43
CA ARG A 176 3.80 0.53 -14.20
C ARG A 176 2.35 0.06 -14.06
N PRO A 177 1.77 0.10 -12.86
CA PRO A 177 0.39 -0.32 -12.63
C PRO A 177 -0.58 0.57 -13.39
N THR A 178 -1.76 0.04 -13.71
CA THR A 178 -2.89 0.83 -14.21
C THR A 178 -3.70 1.44 -13.07
N HIS A 179 -3.70 0.78 -11.89
CA HIS A 179 -4.41 1.19 -10.69
C HIS A 179 -3.55 0.91 -9.45
N THR A 180 -3.82 1.65 -8.37
CA THR A 180 -3.14 1.46 -7.07
C THR A 180 -4.17 1.50 -5.95
N THR A 181 -4.06 0.60 -4.97
CA THR A 181 -4.88 0.62 -3.75
C THR A 181 -4.03 0.48 -2.50
N VAL A 182 -4.54 1.01 -1.39
CA VAL A 182 -4.04 0.80 -0.03
C VAL A 182 -5.18 0.29 0.83
N LEU A 183 -5.02 -0.92 1.38
CA LEU A 183 -6.09 -1.68 2.04
C LEU A 183 -6.28 -1.30 3.52
N GLY A 184 -6.30 -0.01 3.82
CA GLY A 184 -6.58 0.51 5.16
C GLY A 184 -5.33 0.78 6.00
N ASP A 185 -5.57 1.27 7.22
CA ASP A 185 -4.56 1.62 8.20
C ASP A 185 -3.51 2.58 7.63
N LEU A 186 -4.01 3.66 7.02
CA LEU A 186 -3.19 4.69 6.38
C LEU A 186 -2.40 5.50 7.40
N VAL A 187 -3.01 5.74 8.57
CA VAL A 187 -2.40 6.42 9.73
C VAL A 187 -2.33 5.46 10.93
N GLY A 188 -1.36 5.65 11.80
CA GLY A 188 -1.06 4.69 12.87
C GLY A 188 -1.88 4.84 14.16
N SER A 189 -2.97 5.62 14.20
CA SER A 189 -3.88 5.67 15.36
C SER A 189 -5.13 6.50 15.10
N GLN A 190 -6.29 5.97 15.44
CA GLN A 190 -7.58 6.66 15.43
C GLN A 190 -7.73 7.70 16.57
N TRP A 191 -6.89 7.61 17.61
CA TRP A 191 -6.99 8.43 18.84
C TRP A 191 -6.30 9.79 18.74
N ILE A 192 -5.68 10.11 17.63
CA ILE A 192 -4.98 11.37 17.42
C ILE A 192 -5.94 12.52 17.15
N SER A 193 -5.49 13.73 17.45
CA SER A 193 -6.22 14.97 17.14
C SER A 193 -6.40 15.16 15.63
N ASP A 194 -7.39 15.97 15.25
CA ASP A 194 -7.66 16.29 13.84
C ASP A 194 -6.47 16.98 13.16
N ASP A 195 -5.74 17.84 13.91
CA ASP A 195 -4.53 18.48 13.40
C ASP A 195 -3.42 17.48 13.10
N GLU A 196 -3.22 16.48 13.98
CA GLU A 196 -2.23 15.43 13.73
C GLU A 196 -2.67 14.51 12.60
N PHE A 197 -3.96 14.18 12.53
CA PHE A 197 -4.52 13.41 11.41
C PHE A 197 -4.28 14.14 10.09
N ALA A 198 -4.54 15.45 10.04
CA ALA A 198 -4.26 16.26 8.85
C ALA A 198 -2.77 16.31 8.51
N ARG A 199 -1.87 16.43 9.53
CA ARG A 199 -0.41 16.38 9.32
C ARG A 199 0.04 15.03 8.74
N ARG A 200 -0.49 13.89 9.25
CA ARG A 200 -0.18 12.55 8.73
C ARG A 200 -0.75 12.38 7.32
N GLY A 201 -1.97 12.83 7.05
CA GLY A 201 -2.55 12.84 5.70
C GLY A 201 -1.71 13.67 4.71
N HIS A 202 -1.20 14.82 5.14
CA HIS A 202 -0.27 15.61 4.33
C HIS A 202 1.04 14.86 4.04
N ARG A 203 1.61 14.14 5.01
CA ARG A 203 2.81 13.31 4.80
C ARG A 203 2.52 12.12 3.90
N TYR A 204 1.37 11.48 4.06
CA TYR A 204 0.88 10.42 3.17
C TYR A 204 0.95 10.86 1.71
N TRP A 205 0.29 11.96 1.34
CA TRP A 205 0.24 12.45 -0.04
C TRP A 205 1.54 13.07 -0.55
N ASN A 206 2.25 13.83 0.29
CA ASN A 206 3.40 14.60 -0.16
C ASN A 206 4.76 13.92 0.01
N ARG A 207 4.83 12.84 0.79
CA ARG A 207 6.06 12.04 0.96
C ARG A 207 5.89 10.63 0.44
N VAL A 208 4.99 9.83 1.05
CA VAL A 208 4.85 8.40 0.75
C VAL A 208 4.32 8.22 -0.66
N PHE A 209 3.13 8.71 -0.94
CA PHE A 209 2.45 8.59 -2.23
C PHE A 209 2.61 9.83 -3.11
N ARG A 210 3.78 10.45 -3.08
CA ARG A 210 4.04 11.67 -3.85
C ARG A 210 3.81 11.45 -5.35
N GLY A 211 2.91 12.27 -5.91
CA GLY A 211 2.45 12.17 -7.29
C GLY A 211 1.18 11.34 -7.46
N GLY A 212 0.73 10.68 -6.38
CA GLY A 212 -0.60 10.12 -6.26
C GLY A 212 -1.62 11.17 -5.84
N GLU A 213 -2.89 10.88 -6.08
CA GLU A 213 -4.04 11.70 -5.73
C GLU A 213 -5.20 10.83 -5.26
N ARG A 214 -6.07 11.37 -4.42
CA ARG A 214 -7.29 10.66 -4.03
C ARG A 214 -8.24 10.50 -5.22
N VAL A 215 -9.12 9.49 -5.18
CA VAL A 215 -10.17 9.33 -6.19
C VAL A 215 -11.17 10.48 -6.07
N ASP A 216 -11.57 11.03 -7.21
CA ASP A 216 -12.50 12.16 -7.30
C ASP A 216 -13.90 11.81 -6.76
N ASP A 217 -14.56 12.75 -6.07
CA ASP A 217 -15.89 12.54 -5.47
C ASP A 217 -16.98 12.24 -6.50
N ASN A 218 -16.81 12.67 -7.75
CA ASN A 218 -17.73 12.33 -8.85
C ASN A 218 -17.65 10.83 -9.22
N LEU A 219 -16.48 10.21 -9.04
CA LEU A 219 -16.28 8.79 -9.30
C LEU A 219 -16.70 7.91 -8.11
N THR A 220 -16.74 8.49 -6.92
CA THR A 220 -17.13 7.77 -5.68
C THR A 220 -18.55 8.13 -5.22
N ARG A 221 -19.38 8.68 -6.12
CA ARG A 221 -20.70 9.22 -5.79
C ARG A 221 -21.68 8.19 -5.20
N THR A 222 -21.52 6.90 -5.52
CA THR A 222 -22.34 5.81 -4.97
C THR A 222 -22.26 5.69 -3.45
N GLY A 223 -21.16 6.17 -2.84
CA GLY A 223 -20.99 6.27 -1.39
C GLY A 223 -21.47 7.59 -0.77
N ALA A 224 -22.08 8.49 -1.54
CA ALA A 224 -22.55 9.76 -1.00
C ALA A 224 -23.84 9.59 -0.18
N ALA A 225 -23.96 10.32 0.93
CA ALA A 225 -25.17 10.35 1.73
C ALA A 225 -26.37 10.76 0.87
N GLY A 226 -27.46 9.99 0.92
CA GLY A 226 -28.67 10.22 0.12
C GLY A 226 -28.56 9.79 -1.34
N TRP A 227 -27.47 9.11 -1.75
CA TRP A 227 -27.43 8.40 -3.00
C TRP A 227 -28.54 7.35 -3.02
N ASN A 228 -29.33 7.30 -4.07
CA ASN A 228 -30.39 6.31 -4.23
C ASN A 228 -30.60 6.05 -5.73
N GLN A 229 -30.28 4.84 -6.17
CA GLN A 229 -30.42 4.41 -7.58
C GLN A 229 -31.87 4.38 -8.06
N SER A 230 -32.84 4.16 -7.16
CA SER A 230 -34.26 4.10 -7.52
C SER A 230 -34.81 5.41 -8.11
N LYS A 231 -34.08 6.52 -8.03
CA LYS A 231 -34.47 7.83 -8.60
C LYS A 231 -34.10 8.03 -10.07
N GLY A 232 -33.71 6.98 -10.79
CA GLY A 232 -33.85 6.90 -12.25
C GLY A 232 -32.83 7.62 -13.13
N SER A 233 -31.79 8.28 -12.60
CA SER A 233 -30.74 8.90 -13.42
C SER A 233 -29.30 8.62 -13.01
N ASN A 234 -29.08 7.76 -12.05
CA ASN A 234 -27.81 7.65 -11.36
C ASN A 234 -27.23 6.23 -11.43
N ALA A 235 -26.93 5.72 -12.61
CA ALA A 235 -26.13 4.51 -12.75
C ALA A 235 -24.77 4.66 -12.06
N PRO A 236 -24.16 3.57 -11.51
CA PRO A 236 -22.78 3.59 -11.04
C PRO A 236 -21.86 4.22 -12.08
N PRO A 237 -20.79 4.90 -11.65
CA PRO A 237 -19.80 5.42 -12.58
C PRO A 237 -19.24 4.30 -13.46
N VAL A 238 -19.14 4.56 -14.75
CA VAL A 238 -18.52 3.67 -15.73
C VAL A 238 -17.30 4.38 -16.28
N GLU A 239 -16.16 3.72 -16.17
CA GLU A 239 -14.85 4.19 -16.62
C GLU A 239 -14.31 3.25 -17.70
N PRO A 240 -13.61 3.76 -18.72
CA PRO A 240 -13.02 2.91 -19.75
C PRO A 240 -11.82 2.15 -19.20
N LEU A 241 -11.80 0.83 -19.37
CA LEU A 241 -10.71 -0.01 -18.94
C LEU A 241 -9.45 0.26 -19.79
N GLY A 242 -8.35 0.66 -19.15
CA GLY A 242 -7.04 0.84 -19.77
C GLY A 242 -6.84 2.13 -20.58
N ALA A 243 -7.88 2.91 -20.86
CA ALA A 243 -7.77 4.12 -21.67
C ALA A 243 -7.36 5.36 -20.86
N ASP A 244 -7.81 5.50 -19.62
CA ASP A 244 -7.51 6.66 -18.78
C ASP A 244 -6.24 6.44 -17.94
N ARG A 245 -5.16 7.12 -18.31
CA ARG A 245 -3.89 7.11 -17.56
C ARG A 245 -3.97 7.84 -16.21
N ALA A 246 -5.03 8.59 -15.94
CA ALA A 246 -5.22 9.26 -14.65
C ALA A 246 -5.41 8.22 -13.53
N TRP A 247 -6.04 7.08 -13.83
CA TRP A 247 -6.22 6.00 -12.85
C TRP A 247 -4.91 5.46 -12.28
N ALA A 248 -3.82 5.49 -13.03
CA ALA A 248 -2.51 5.08 -12.53
C ALA A 248 -2.03 5.95 -11.35
N ARG A 249 -2.49 7.23 -11.25
CA ARG A 249 -2.13 8.15 -10.16
C ARG A 249 -3.17 8.20 -9.05
N ARG A 250 -4.41 7.79 -9.33
CA ARG A 250 -5.47 7.71 -8.31
C ARG A 250 -5.18 6.54 -7.39
N VAL A 251 -5.04 6.85 -6.09
CA VAL A 251 -4.84 5.84 -5.04
C VAL A 251 -6.19 5.57 -4.39
N ILE A 252 -6.63 4.31 -4.50
CA ILE A 252 -7.86 3.84 -3.89
C ILE A 252 -7.55 3.51 -2.43
N ASN A 253 -8.10 4.29 -1.50
CA ASN A 253 -7.88 4.11 -0.08
C ASN A 253 -9.09 3.40 0.55
N VAL A 254 -8.81 2.32 1.25
CA VAL A 254 -9.77 1.64 2.13
C VAL A 254 -9.64 2.22 3.54
N ALA A 255 -10.73 2.31 4.29
CA ALA A 255 -10.68 2.75 5.69
C ALA A 255 -10.26 1.59 6.60
N GLY A 256 -9.22 1.79 7.42
CA GLY A 256 -8.75 0.85 8.42
C GLY A 256 -9.11 1.27 9.86
N ASN A 257 -8.95 0.35 10.82
CA ASN A 257 -9.28 0.62 12.21
C ASN A 257 -8.35 1.68 12.85
N HIS A 258 -7.11 1.78 12.43
CA HIS A 258 -6.23 2.87 12.86
C HIS A 258 -6.59 4.23 12.24
N ASP A 259 -7.39 4.26 11.16
CA ASP A 259 -7.87 5.49 10.54
C ASP A 259 -9.12 6.04 11.22
N ILE A 260 -10.13 5.19 11.44
CA ILE A 260 -11.47 5.59 11.88
C ILE A 260 -11.91 4.94 13.20
N GLY A 261 -11.32 3.82 13.61
CA GLY A 261 -11.68 3.03 14.78
C GLY A 261 -12.40 1.74 14.45
N TYR A 262 -12.81 1.00 15.47
CA TYR A 262 -13.77 -0.09 15.38
C TYR A 262 -15.19 0.42 15.64
N ALA A 263 -16.20 -0.38 15.33
CA ALA A 263 -17.61 0.01 15.42
C ALA A 263 -17.99 0.71 16.73
N GLY A 264 -17.46 0.27 17.87
CA GLY A 264 -17.72 0.85 19.19
C GLY A 264 -17.11 2.23 19.45
N ASP A 265 -16.25 2.72 18.56
CA ASP A 265 -15.59 4.02 18.69
C ASP A 265 -15.56 4.86 17.39
N ILE A 266 -16.16 4.36 16.31
CA ILE A 266 -16.33 5.15 15.07
C ILE A 266 -17.41 6.21 15.28
N SER A 267 -17.05 7.48 15.06
CA SER A 267 -17.95 8.62 15.08
C SER A 267 -18.05 9.29 13.71
N GLU A 268 -19.10 10.11 13.51
CA GLU A 268 -19.28 10.92 12.30
C GLU A 268 -18.07 11.80 12.03
N ALA A 269 -17.51 12.42 13.07
CA ALA A 269 -16.34 13.29 12.95
C ALA A 269 -15.09 12.53 12.44
N ARG A 270 -14.88 11.28 12.89
CA ARG A 270 -13.79 10.43 12.42
C ARG A 270 -13.98 10.03 10.95
N MET A 271 -15.22 9.67 10.58
CA MET A 271 -15.55 9.38 9.18
C MET A 271 -15.33 10.59 8.30
N GLU A 272 -15.83 11.77 8.70
CA GLU A 272 -15.69 13.01 7.93
C GLU A 272 -14.21 13.39 7.73
N ARG A 273 -13.37 13.30 8.78
CA ARG A 273 -11.94 13.63 8.64
C ARG A 273 -11.21 12.65 7.71
N PHE A 274 -11.57 11.35 7.76
CA PHE A 274 -11.04 10.34 6.85
C PHE A 274 -11.43 10.63 5.41
N GLU A 275 -12.73 10.81 5.12
CA GLU A 275 -13.24 11.04 3.78
C GLU A 275 -12.69 12.33 3.15
N ARG A 276 -12.50 13.37 3.97
CA ARG A 276 -11.87 14.63 3.53
C ARG A 276 -10.42 14.43 3.10
N ALA A 277 -9.67 13.61 3.83
CA ALA A 277 -8.25 13.41 3.60
C ALA A 277 -7.97 12.37 2.50
N PHE A 278 -8.72 11.27 2.45
CA PHE A 278 -8.38 10.06 1.69
C PHE A 278 -9.44 9.64 0.66
N GLY A 279 -10.64 10.20 0.70
CA GLY A 279 -11.78 9.85 -0.16
C GLY A 279 -12.83 9.03 0.58
N ARG A 280 -13.97 8.78 -0.09
CA ARG A 280 -15.11 8.08 0.52
C ARG A 280 -14.73 6.66 0.94
N ALA A 281 -15.32 6.21 2.05
CA ALA A 281 -15.05 4.89 2.62
C ALA A 281 -15.85 3.77 1.93
N ASN A 282 -17.05 4.10 1.42
CA ASN A 282 -17.91 3.17 0.69
C ASN A 282 -18.19 3.72 -0.71
N TRP A 283 -17.90 2.97 -1.75
CA TRP A 283 -18.23 3.32 -3.14
C TRP A 283 -17.88 2.18 -4.08
N ASP A 284 -18.41 2.24 -5.30
CA ASP A 284 -18.09 1.30 -6.37
C ASP A 284 -17.98 2.00 -7.73
N VAL A 285 -17.29 1.36 -8.66
CA VAL A 285 -17.09 1.81 -10.02
C VAL A 285 -16.98 0.60 -10.96
N ARG A 286 -17.50 0.75 -12.17
CA ARG A 286 -17.35 -0.26 -13.23
C ARG A 286 -16.33 0.19 -14.26
N PHE A 287 -15.37 -0.69 -14.57
CA PHE A 287 -14.43 -0.50 -15.67
C PHE A 287 -14.87 -1.36 -16.84
N GLU A 288 -15.20 -0.74 -17.96
CA GLU A 288 -15.66 -1.43 -19.16
C GLU A 288 -14.61 -1.38 -20.26
N HIS A 289 -14.36 -2.51 -20.89
CA HIS A 289 -13.58 -2.59 -22.11
C HIS A 289 -14.49 -2.39 -23.32
N PRO A 290 -14.00 -1.81 -24.44
CA PRO A 290 -14.76 -1.79 -25.68
C PRO A 290 -15.31 -3.18 -26.04
N PRO A 291 -16.50 -3.26 -26.64
CA PRO A 291 -17.11 -4.54 -26.99
C PRO A 291 -16.21 -5.42 -27.84
N ILE A 292 -16.14 -6.69 -27.51
CA ILE A 292 -15.35 -7.72 -28.19
C ILE A 292 -16.32 -8.69 -28.89
N SER A 293 -16.03 -9.04 -30.14
CA SER A 293 -16.77 -10.11 -30.84
C SER A 293 -16.26 -11.46 -30.37
N SER A 294 -17.06 -12.18 -29.60
CA SER A 294 -16.70 -13.55 -29.15
C SER A 294 -16.85 -14.54 -30.28
N SER A 295 -15.76 -15.20 -30.66
CA SER A 295 -15.73 -16.26 -31.68
C SER A 295 -16.00 -17.66 -31.14
N SER A 296 -16.66 -17.79 -29.97
CA SER A 296 -16.96 -19.11 -29.41
C SER A 296 -17.95 -19.86 -30.31
N ALA A 297 -17.55 -21.04 -30.77
CA ALA A 297 -18.14 -21.83 -31.85
C ALA A 297 -19.57 -22.37 -31.61
N SER A 298 -20.29 -21.96 -30.59
CA SER A 298 -21.60 -22.49 -30.21
C SER A 298 -22.75 -21.50 -30.07
N ALA A 299 -22.50 -20.21 -30.18
CA ALA A 299 -23.58 -19.20 -30.23
C ALA A 299 -23.10 -18.10 -31.15
N GLY A 300 -23.89 -17.76 -32.19
CA GLY A 300 -23.53 -16.75 -33.20
C GLY A 300 -22.87 -15.51 -32.61
N ASP A 301 -22.22 -14.65 -33.42
CA ASP A 301 -21.43 -13.49 -33.03
C ASP A 301 -22.10 -12.70 -31.89
N GLN A 302 -21.81 -13.09 -30.64
CA GLN A 302 -22.28 -12.36 -29.45
C GLN A 302 -21.24 -11.29 -29.12
N VAL A 303 -21.64 -10.05 -29.18
CA VAL A 303 -20.85 -8.92 -28.73
C VAL A 303 -20.85 -8.92 -27.20
N VAL A 304 -19.69 -9.04 -26.59
CA VAL A 304 -19.50 -9.07 -25.14
C VAL A 304 -18.74 -7.81 -24.72
N THR A 305 -19.19 -7.16 -23.65
CA THR A 305 -18.49 -6.03 -23.01
C THR A 305 -17.87 -6.50 -21.73
N PRO A 306 -16.54 -6.78 -21.71
CA PRO A 306 -15.86 -7.20 -20.49
C PRO A 306 -15.91 -6.07 -19.45
N THR A 307 -16.41 -6.38 -18.25
CA THR A 307 -16.62 -5.41 -17.17
C THR A 307 -15.94 -5.88 -15.89
N LEU A 308 -15.13 -5.02 -15.26
CA LEU A 308 -14.58 -5.22 -13.92
C LEU A 308 -15.31 -4.27 -12.96
N HIS A 309 -16.01 -4.83 -11.97
CA HIS A 309 -16.70 -4.08 -10.94
C HIS A 309 -15.83 -4.02 -9.68
N LEU A 310 -15.24 -2.86 -9.40
CA LEU A 310 -14.47 -2.59 -8.20
C LEU A 310 -15.39 -2.02 -7.12
N ILE A 311 -15.36 -2.64 -5.94
CA ILE A 311 -16.14 -2.25 -4.76
C ILE A 311 -15.16 -1.92 -3.63
N ASN A 312 -15.23 -0.70 -3.11
CA ASN A 312 -14.53 -0.25 -1.90
C ASN A 312 -15.54 -0.24 -0.75
N LEU A 313 -15.30 -1.05 0.29
CA LEU A 313 -16.28 -1.31 1.34
C LEU A 313 -15.67 -1.12 2.74
N ASN A 314 -16.28 -0.25 3.53
CA ASN A 314 -15.95 -0.12 4.95
C ASN A 314 -16.59 -1.24 5.77
N SER A 315 -15.86 -2.31 6.04
CA SER A 315 -16.34 -3.44 6.83
C SER A 315 -16.35 -3.21 8.34
N LEU A 316 -15.69 -2.15 8.84
CA LEU A 316 -15.55 -1.86 10.27
C LEU A 316 -16.88 -1.48 10.96
N MET A 317 -17.93 -1.14 10.19
CA MET A 317 -19.25 -0.76 10.72
C MET A 317 -20.29 -1.86 10.67
N PHE A 318 -19.92 -3.08 10.27
CA PHE A 318 -20.91 -4.16 10.16
C PHE A 318 -21.20 -4.85 11.47
N ASP A 319 -20.18 -5.15 12.26
CA ASP A 319 -20.37 -5.78 13.57
C ASP A 319 -20.78 -4.77 14.64
N THR A 320 -21.37 -5.26 15.74
CA THR A 320 -21.98 -4.46 16.80
C THR A 320 -21.41 -4.83 18.17
N PRO A 321 -21.60 -4.00 19.21
CA PRO A 321 -22.30 -2.71 19.29
C PRO A 321 -21.51 -1.53 18.73
N VAL A 322 -22.22 -0.56 18.13
CA VAL A 322 -21.66 0.61 17.46
C VAL A 322 -21.84 1.91 18.26
N LEU A 323 -20.89 2.84 18.18
CA LEU A 323 -21.03 4.19 18.73
C LEU A 323 -22.00 5.05 17.91
N SER A 324 -21.85 5.05 16.58
CA SER A 324 -22.71 5.84 15.69
C SER A 324 -23.64 4.95 14.87
N ALA A 325 -24.92 4.98 15.25
CA ALA A 325 -25.99 4.33 14.49
C ALA A 325 -26.20 4.96 13.11
N GLU A 326 -25.88 6.26 12.95
CA GLU A 326 -26.03 6.98 11.68
C GLU A 326 -25.00 6.49 10.65
N VAL A 327 -23.72 6.41 11.02
CA VAL A 327 -22.66 5.88 10.16
C VAL A 327 -22.93 4.42 9.80
N GLN A 328 -23.38 3.62 10.76
CA GLN A 328 -23.76 2.23 10.50
C GLN A 328 -24.93 2.13 9.51
N SER A 329 -26.00 2.89 9.74
CA SER A 329 -27.16 2.91 8.85
C SER A 329 -26.78 3.30 7.42
N HIS A 330 -25.90 4.28 7.27
CA HIS A 330 -25.40 4.70 5.95
C HIS A 330 -24.61 3.56 5.27
N THR A 331 -23.73 2.87 6.02
CA THR A 331 -22.95 1.74 5.50
C THR A 331 -23.85 0.57 5.09
N TYR A 332 -24.86 0.24 5.89
CA TYR A 332 -25.83 -0.80 5.55
C TYR A 332 -26.73 -0.42 4.38
N SER A 333 -27.11 0.86 4.27
CA SER A 333 -27.88 1.34 3.11
C SER A 333 -27.10 1.16 1.81
N TYR A 334 -25.83 1.53 1.82
CA TYR A 334 -24.94 1.32 0.67
C TYR A 334 -24.81 -0.18 0.32
N LEU A 335 -24.57 -1.05 1.32
CA LEU A 335 -24.46 -2.50 1.09
C LEU A 335 -25.76 -3.08 0.52
N ASN A 336 -26.90 -2.70 1.08
CA ASN A 336 -28.21 -3.19 0.63
C ASN A 336 -28.53 -2.74 -0.80
N GLU A 337 -28.23 -1.49 -1.15
CA GLU A 337 -28.37 -0.99 -2.52
C GLU A 337 -27.45 -1.73 -3.48
N LEU A 338 -26.19 -1.92 -3.11
CA LEU A 338 -25.22 -2.69 -3.87
C LEU A 338 -25.70 -4.13 -4.13
N ILE A 339 -26.23 -4.81 -3.10
CA ILE A 339 -26.78 -6.15 -3.23
C ILE A 339 -28.02 -6.16 -4.12
N ALA A 340 -28.94 -5.21 -3.95
CA ALA A 340 -30.16 -5.12 -4.73
C ALA A 340 -29.87 -4.93 -6.23
N ASP A 341 -28.91 -4.11 -6.57
CA ASP A 341 -28.47 -3.91 -7.96
C ASP A 341 -27.85 -5.14 -8.60
N ARG A 342 -27.33 -6.03 -7.76
CA ARG A 342 -26.62 -7.23 -8.18
C ARG A 342 -27.49 -8.49 -8.16
N LEU A 343 -28.80 -8.36 -7.92
CA LEU A 343 -29.69 -9.54 -7.88
C LEU A 343 -29.70 -10.35 -9.18
N ALA A 344 -29.52 -9.70 -10.33
CA ALA A 344 -29.46 -10.37 -11.63
C ALA A 344 -28.64 -9.55 -12.65
N PRO A 345 -27.88 -10.21 -13.56
CA PRO A 345 -27.63 -11.65 -13.60
C PRO A 345 -26.55 -12.05 -12.58
N VAL A 346 -26.72 -13.19 -11.92
CA VAL A 346 -25.70 -13.73 -11.01
C VAL A 346 -24.55 -14.35 -11.80
N LYS A 347 -24.85 -15.08 -12.88
CA LYS A 347 -23.86 -15.74 -13.72
C LYS A 347 -23.60 -14.91 -14.98
N ASP A 348 -22.79 -13.88 -14.84
CA ASP A 348 -22.27 -13.09 -15.96
C ASP A 348 -20.77 -13.34 -16.09
N ARG A 349 -20.38 -14.13 -17.08
CA ARG A 349 -18.97 -14.46 -17.34
C ARG A 349 -18.15 -13.27 -17.83
N SER A 350 -18.82 -12.27 -18.41
CA SER A 350 -18.19 -11.04 -18.87
C SER A 350 -17.85 -10.08 -17.73
N ALA A 351 -18.37 -10.33 -16.52
CA ALA A 351 -18.17 -9.48 -15.35
C ALA A 351 -17.22 -10.14 -14.33
N PHE A 352 -16.32 -9.32 -13.75
CA PHE A 352 -15.43 -9.68 -12.65
C PHE A 352 -15.67 -8.76 -11.46
N THR A 353 -15.82 -9.30 -10.26
CA THR A 353 -16.01 -8.51 -9.03
C THR A 353 -14.73 -8.46 -8.21
N LEU A 354 -14.20 -7.26 -7.99
CA LEU A 354 -13.07 -7.02 -7.11
C LEU A 354 -13.54 -6.28 -5.86
N LEU A 355 -13.59 -6.97 -4.73
CA LEU A 355 -13.93 -6.39 -3.44
C LEU A 355 -12.65 -5.98 -2.71
N LEU A 356 -12.56 -4.70 -2.33
CA LEU A 356 -11.53 -4.13 -1.48
C LEU A 356 -12.16 -3.79 -0.13
N THR A 357 -11.61 -4.33 0.94
CA THR A 357 -12.07 -4.05 2.31
C THR A 357 -10.88 -4.18 3.28
N HIS A 358 -11.04 -3.74 4.53
CA HIS A 358 -9.94 -3.81 5.49
C HIS A 358 -9.97 -5.10 6.30
N LEU A 359 -11.08 -5.40 6.98
CA LEU A 359 -11.21 -6.61 7.79
C LEU A 359 -11.32 -7.86 6.92
N PRO A 360 -10.56 -8.91 7.23
CA PRO A 360 -10.72 -10.23 6.61
C PRO A 360 -12.09 -10.86 6.89
N MET A 361 -12.54 -11.72 5.98
CA MET A 361 -13.74 -12.55 6.19
C MET A 361 -13.49 -13.56 7.30
N HIS A 362 -14.56 -14.04 7.92
CA HIS A 362 -14.48 -15.05 8.99
C HIS A 362 -13.78 -16.33 8.51
N LYS A 363 -12.87 -16.84 9.35
CA LYS A 363 -12.15 -18.10 9.17
C LYS A 363 -12.00 -18.78 10.53
N GLN A 364 -11.94 -20.11 10.54
CA GLN A 364 -11.64 -20.86 11.76
C GLN A 364 -10.20 -20.64 12.22
N ASP A 365 -9.97 -20.87 13.51
CA ASP A 365 -8.62 -20.88 14.09
C ASP A 365 -7.67 -21.81 13.32
N GLY A 366 -6.43 -21.34 13.09
CA GLY A 366 -5.37 -22.10 12.46
C GLY A 366 -5.34 -22.01 10.94
N VAL A 367 -6.34 -21.42 10.27
CA VAL A 367 -6.29 -21.16 8.82
C VAL A 367 -5.30 -20.05 8.51
N CYS A 368 -5.36 -18.94 9.25
CA CYS A 368 -4.40 -17.84 9.18
C CYS A 368 -3.63 -17.68 10.50
N THR A 369 -2.68 -16.75 10.55
CA THR A 369 -1.93 -16.44 11.78
C THR A 369 -2.86 -15.85 12.83
N ASP A 370 -3.68 -14.87 12.43
CA ASP A 370 -4.71 -14.30 13.27
C ASP A 370 -5.98 -15.15 13.15
N GLY A 371 -6.47 -15.61 14.31
CA GLY A 371 -7.77 -16.30 14.43
C GLY A 371 -8.91 -15.31 14.65
N PRO A 372 -10.18 -15.79 14.66
CA PRO A 372 -11.31 -14.95 14.97
C PRO A 372 -11.23 -14.46 16.43
N TYR A 373 -11.30 -13.14 16.59
CA TYR A 373 -11.20 -12.49 17.90
C TYR A 373 -12.13 -11.29 17.97
N PHE A 374 -12.78 -11.11 19.12
CA PHE A 374 -13.60 -9.95 19.42
C PHE A 374 -13.37 -9.51 20.85
N SER A 375 -13.24 -8.21 21.08
CA SER A 375 -13.25 -7.62 22.42
C SER A 375 -14.18 -6.43 22.49
N PHE A 376 -14.65 -6.12 23.68
CA PHE A 376 -15.64 -5.08 23.93
C PHE A 376 -15.15 -4.12 25.02
N ARG A 377 -15.60 -2.87 24.96
CA ARG A 377 -15.30 -1.85 25.97
C ARG A 377 -15.95 -2.22 27.31
N ASP A 378 -15.23 -1.99 28.37
CA ASP A 378 -15.72 -2.20 29.73
C ASP A 378 -15.48 -0.96 30.62
N SER A 379 -15.98 -1.02 31.88
CA SER A 379 -15.86 0.07 32.85
C SER A 379 -14.40 0.43 33.24
N ASP A 380 -13.45 -0.47 32.96
CA ASP A 380 -12.03 -0.26 33.26
C ASP A 380 -11.32 0.48 32.12
N ASP A 381 -11.94 0.56 30.95
CA ASP A 381 -11.47 1.41 29.85
C ASP A 381 -11.61 2.89 30.28
N LYS A 382 -10.52 3.65 30.14
CA LYS A 382 -10.48 5.05 30.60
C LYS A 382 -10.95 5.98 29.50
N ASP A 383 -11.81 6.92 29.89
CA ASP A 383 -12.12 8.09 29.07
C ASP A 383 -10.83 8.85 28.70
N GLY A 384 -10.88 9.64 27.63
CA GLY A 384 -9.79 10.53 27.29
C GLY A 384 -9.47 11.53 28.40
N PRO A 385 -8.32 12.23 28.33
CA PRO A 385 -7.87 13.16 29.38
C PRO A 385 -8.84 14.32 29.64
N ASP A 386 -9.78 14.55 28.75
CA ASP A 386 -10.84 15.57 28.81
C ASP A 386 -12.15 15.07 29.44
N GLY A 387 -12.23 13.77 29.79
CA GLY A 387 -13.43 13.15 30.36
C GLY A 387 -14.60 13.01 29.37
N VAL A 388 -14.36 13.23 28.07
CA VAL A 388 -15.38 13.05 27.03
C VAL A 388 -15.36 11.60 26.57
N PRO A 389 -16.49 10.86 26.64
CA PRO A 389 -16.59 9.51 26.14
C PRO A 389 -16.27 9.48 24.65
N ARG A 390 -15.33 8.62 24.24
CA ARG A 390 -14.88 8.47 22.86
C ARG A 390 -15.30 7.15 22.24
N TRP A 391 -16.01 6.35 23.01
CA TRP A 391 -16.52 5.03 22.65
C TRP A 391 -17.86 4.76 23.34
N LEU A 392 -18.55 3.77 22.85
CA LEU A 392 -19.75 3.26 23.49
C LEU A 392 -19.34 2.29 24.62
N ASP A 393 -19.96 2.42 25.82
CA ASP A 393 -19.82 1.42 26.87
C ASP A 393 -20.39 0.09 26.38
N GLY A 394 -19.65 -1.02 26.55
CA GLY A 394 -19.96 -2.31 25.92
C GLY A 394 -19.80 -2.35 24.41
N GLY A 395 -19.31 -1.27 23.77
CA GLY A 395 -19.09 -1.21 22.33
C GLY A 395 -17.95 -2.08 21.84
N LEU A 396 -17.97 -2.44 20.56
CA LEU A 396 -16.94 -3.25 19.92
C LEU A 396 -15.59 -2.52 19.92
N LYS A 397 -14.59 -3.10 20.59
CA LYS A 397 -13.27 -2.51 20.81
C LYS A 397 -12.23 -2.98 19.82
N GLU A 398 -12.22 -4.28 19.54
CA GLU A 398 -11.26 -4.91 18.62
C GLU A 398 -11.88 -6.14 17.96
N GLN A 399 -11.53 -6.40 16.73
CA GLN A 399 -11.86 -7.63 16.00
C GLN A 399 -10.79 -7.92 14.94
N ASN A 400 -10.47 -9.20 14.73
CA ASN A 400 -9.52 -9.61 13.69
C ASN A 400 -10.22 -9.97 12.38
N HIS A 401 -11.43 -10.53 12.44
CA HIS A 401 -12.23 -10.92 11.28
C HIS A 401 -13.65 -10.33 11.40
N LEU A 402 -14.35 -10.19 10.28
CA LEU A 402 -15.80 -10.03 10.32
C LEU A 402 -16.45 -11.22 11.02
N SER A 403 -17.60 -11.00 11.64
CA SER A 403 -18.40 -12.11 12.18
C SER A 403 -18.78 -13.10 11.06
N ASP A 404 -18.99 -14.37 11.45
CA ASP A 404 -19.38 -15.42 10.52
C ASP A 404 -20.66 -15.06 9.75
N THR A 405 -21.67 -14.55 10.46
CA THR A 405 -22.95 -14.16 9.86
C THR A 405 -22.78 -13.07 8.80
N LEU A 406 -21.96 -12.06 9.04
CA LEU A 406 -21.78 -10.95 8.08
C LEU A 406 -20.85 -11.33 6.93
N SER A 407 -19.83 -12.13 7.19
CA SER A 407 -19.02 -12.73 6.12
C SER A 407 -19.89 -13.56 5.19
N ALA A 408 -20.73 -14.44 5.76
CA ALA A 408 -21.61 -15.33 5.00
C ALA A 408 -22.72 -14.57 4.26
N SER A 409 -23.59 -13.86 4.99
CA SER A 409 -24.81 -13.26 4.41
C SER A 409 -24.53 -11.95 3.66
N GLY A 410 -23.67 -11.09 4.19
CA GLY A 410 -23.38 -9.78 3.60
C GLY A 410 -22.45 -9.88 2.38
N VAL A 411 -21.37 -10.62 2.51
CA VAL A 411 -20.32 -10.67 1.48
C VAL A 411 -20.48 -11.87 0.57
N LEU A 412 -20.35 -13.09 1.09
CA LEU A 412 -20.32 -14.30 0.25
C LEU A 412 -21.64 -14.52 -0.50
N GLN A 413 -22.76 -14.40 0.19
CA GLN A 413 -24.08 -14.52 -0.43
C GLN A 413 -24.54 -13.19 -1.07
N GLY A 414 -24.44 -12.08 -0.33
CA GLY A 414 -24.97 -10.80 -0.77
C GLY A 414 -24.23 -10.22 -1.98
N ILE A 415 -22.94 -9.99 -1.84
CA ILE A 415 -22.14 -9.37 -2.91
C ILE A 415 -21.84 -10.39 -4.01
N PHE A 416 -21.40 -11.60 -3.67
CA PHE A 416 -20.97 -12.57 -4.65
C PHE A 416 -22.07 -13.52 -5.13
N GLY A 417 -23.19 -13.63 -4.41
CA GLY A 417 -24.32 -14.50 -4.80
C GLY A 417 -23.98 -15.99 -4.66
N LEU A 418 -22.98 -16.34 -3.86
CA LEU A 418 -22.61 -17.72 -3.57
C LEU A 418 -23.65 -18.37 -2.65
N SER A 419 -23.94 -19.67 -2.83
CA SER A 419 -24.88 -20.39 -1.96
C SER A 419 -24.66 -21.90 -2.01
N GLY A 420 -24.82 -22.58 -0.88
CA GLY A 420 -24.88 -24.04 -0.84
C GLY A 420 -26.19 -24.62 -1.34
N ASN A 421 -27.21 -23.79 -1.51
CA ASN A 421 -28.50 -24.22 -2.06
C ASN A 421 -28.41 -24.40 -3.58
N LYS A 422 -28.49 -25.62 -4.05
CA LYS A 422 -28.47 -25.96 -5.51
C LYS A 422 -29.64 -25.35 -6.29
N ASN A 423 -30.72 -24.96 -5.62
CA ASN A 423 -31.87 -24.30 -6.23
C ASN A 423 -31.71 -22.77 -6.30
N ALA A 424 -30.63 -22.20 -5.73
CA ALA A 424 -30.31 -20.79 -5.86
C ALA A 424 -29.98 -20.43 -7.32
N LEU A 425 -30.02 -19.14 -7.63
CA LEU A 425 -29.66 -18.62 -8.95
C LEU A 425 -28.27 -19.12 -9.37
N ALA A 426 -28.13 -19.55 -10.60
CA ALA A 426 -26.90 -20.16 -11.14
C ALA A 426 -26.39 -21.39 -10.36
N GLY A 427 -27.27 -22.14 -9.67
CA GLY A 427 -26.88 -23.30 -8.86
C GLY A 427 -26.05 -22.91 -7.61
N GLY A 428 -26.08 -21.66 -7.20
CA GLY A 428 -25.32 -21.12 -6.08
C GLY A 428 -23.85 -20.82 -6.38
N GLN A 429 -23.40 -20.93 -7.64
CA GLN A 429 -21.99 -20.70 -8.04
C GLN A 429 -21.52 -19.27 -7.87
N GLY A 430 -22.46 -18.31 -7.86
CA GLY A 430 -22.14 -16.92 -7.64
C GLY A 430 -21.39 -16.23 -8.80
N ARG A 431 -20.80 -15.09 -8.49
CA ARG A 431 -20.03 -14.23 -9.43
C ARG A 431 -18.56 -14.55 -9.37
N ASN A 432 -17.90 -14.46 -10.51
CA ASN A 432 -16.44 -14.49 -10.60
C ASN A 432 -15.84 -13.27 -9.92
N GLY A 433 -14.77 -13.44 -9.13
CA GLY A 433 -14.14 -12.34 -8.46
C GLY A 433 -13.03 -12.70 -7.48
N LEU A 434 -12.63 -11.69 -6.70
CA LEU A 434 -11.57 -11.77 -5.71
C LEU A 434 -11.87 -10.82 -4.56
N ILE A 435 -11.54 -11.21 -3.33
CA ILE A 435 -11.57 -10.36 -2.14
C ILE A 435 -10.13 -10.00 -1.77
N LEU A 436 -9.84 -8.72 -1.57
CA LEU A 436 -8.56 -8.21 -1.07
C LEU A 436 -8.77 -7.50 0.26
N THR A 437 -7.99 -7.89 1.27
CA THR A 437 -8.06 -7.35 2.63
C THR A 437 -6.68 -6.95 3.16
N GLY A 438 -6.64 -6.08 4.17
CA GLY A 438 -5.48 -5.74 4.98
C GLY A 438 -5.59 -6.32 6.39
N HIS A 439 -5.24 -5.54 7.41
CA HIS A 439 -5.42 -5.79 8.83
C HIS A 439 -4.50 -6.86 9.44
N ASP A 440 -4.51 -8.10 8.97
CA ASP A 440 -3.52 -9.12 9.35
C ASP A 440 -2.19 -8.82 8.63
N HIS A 441 -1.27 -8.23 9.37
CA HIS A 441 0.02 -7.78 8.84
C HIS A 441 0.91 -8.89 8.31
N THR A 442 0.67 -10.15 8.73
CA THR A 442 1.44 -11.31 8.25
C THR A 442 0.97 -11.80 6.90
N GLY A 443 -0.27 -11.45 6.54
CA GLY A 443 -0.93 -11.82 5.30
C GLY A 443 -1.41 -13.27 5.29
N CYS A 444 -2.47 -13.51 4.52
CA CYS A 444 -3.07 -14.83 4.36
C CYS A 444 -3.73 -14.97 2.99
N ASP A 445 -3.63 -16.15 2.40
CA ASP A 445 -4.22 -16.47 1.10
C ASP A 445 -5.16 -17.67 1.28
N THR A 446 -6.45 -17.42 1.18
CA THR A 446 -7.50 -18.37 1.55
C THR A 446 -8.56 -18.51 0.46
N ILE A 447 -9.29 -19.61 0.51
CA ILE A 447 -10.49 -19.83 -0.27
C ILE A 447 -11.63 -20.11 0.69
N HIS A 448 -12.72 -19.36 0.53
CA HIS A 448 -14.00 -19.62 1.19
C HIS A 448 -14.85 -20.48 0.28
N PHE A 449 -15.45 -21.53 0.81
CA PHE A 449 -16.20 -22.47 0.02
C PHE A 449 -17.40 -23.05 0.77
N VAL A 450 -18.34 -23.57 0.01
CA VAL A 450 -19.50 -24.29 0.55
C VAL A 450 -19.07 -25.71 0.90
N ASN A 451 -19.07 -26.03 2.20
CA ASN A 451 -18.86 -27.39 2.69
C ASN A 451 -20.21 -28.10 2.82
N ARG A 452 -20.42 -29.18 2.04
CA ARG A 452 -21.67 -29.93 2.00
C ARG A 452 -21.70 -31.14 2.96
N THR A 453 -20.78 -31.17 3.92
CA THR A 453 -20.83 -32.16 4.99
C THR A 453 -22.03 -31.83 5.88
N GLU A 454 -22.97 -32.76 5.99
CA GLU A 454 -24.12 -32.58 6.90
C GLU A 454 -23.62 -32.34 8.33
N THR A 455 -23.98 -31.19 8.90
CA THR A 455 -23.71 -30.86 10.28
C THR A 455 -25.02 -30.89 11.04
N ILE A 456 -25.04 -31.59 12.16
CA ILE A 456 -26.15 -31.55 13.11
C ILE A 456 -25.83 -30.42 14.09
N SER A 457 -26.65 -29.39 14.10
CA SER A 457 -26.55 -28.30 15.09
C SER A 457 -26.96 -28.78 16.49
N ASP A 458 -26.48 -28.08 17.55
CA ASP A 458 -26.79 -28.41 18.94
C ASP A 458 -28.29 -28.41 19.26
N ASP A 459 -29.10 -27.73 18.45
CA ASP A 459 -30.57 -27.72 18.52
C ASP A 459 -31.25 -28.91 17.81
N GLY A 460 -30.46 -29.84 17.23
CA GLY A 460 -30.97 -31.01 16.50
C GLY A 460 -31.41 -30.70 15.06
N SER A 461 -31.20 -29.47 14.55
CA SER A 461 -31.45 -29.16 13.15
C SER A 461 -30.30 -29.65 12.26
N SER A 462 -30.61 -30.33 11.15
CA SER A 462 -29.58 -30.70 10.17
C SER A 462 -29.43 -29.59 9.15
N GLN A 463 -28.23 -28.99 9.08
CA GLN A 463 -27.89 -28.04 8.03
C GLN A 463 -27.21 -28.80 6.88
N ALA A 464 -27.78 -28.70 5.69
CA ALA A 464 -27.30 -29.43 4.50
C ALA A 464 -25.95 -28.91 3.98
N TRP A 465 -25.46 -27.79 4.45
CA TRP A 465 -24.17 -27.18 4.09
C TRP A 465 -23.81 -26.07 5.08
N LYS A 466 -22.52 -25.76 5.18
CA LYS A 466 -21.98 -24.62 5.94
C LYS A 466 -20.89 -23.92 5.14
N TRP A 467 -20.56 -22.70 5.53
CA TRP A 467 -19.36 -22.02 5.06
C TRP A 467 -18.13 -22.60 5.76
N ASP A 468 -17.07 -22.74 4.99
CA ASP A 468 -15.77 -23.16 5.49
C ASP A 468 -14.66 -22.40 4.74
N ALA A 469 -13.46 -22.36 5.31
CA ALA A 469 -12.31 -21.70 4.70
C ALA A 469 -11.05 -22.55 4.87
N THR A 470 -10.19 -22.53 3.86
CA THR A 470 -8.89 -23.19 3.90
C THR A 470 -7.84 -22.34 3.20
N ARG A 471 -6.55 -22.62 3.46
CA ARG A 471 -5.47 -21.97 2.72
C ARG A 471 -5.57 -22.31 1.23
N PHE A 472 -5.39 -21.33 0.38
CA PHE A 472 -5.46 -21.52 -1.06
C PHE A 472 -4.47 -22.58 -1.58
N SER A 473 -3.26 -22.64 -0.99
CA SER A 473 -2.25 -23.65 -1.30
C SER A 473 -2.64 -25.10 -0.94
N GLU A 474 -3.60 -25.25 -0.01
CA GLU A 474 -4.09 -26.55 0.48
C GLU A 474 -5.44 -26.90 -0.12
N SER A 475 -6.04 -25.98 -0.87
CA SER A 475 -7.35 -26.18 -1.47
C SER A 475 -7.29 -27.26 -2.56
N GLN A 476 -8.22 -28.20 -2.52
CA GLN A 476 -8.49 -29.08 -3.64
C GLN A 476 -9.48 -28.37 -4.57
N GLN A 477 -9.27 -28.47 -5.88
CA GLN A 477 -10.26 -27.98 -6.84
C GLN A 477 -11.55 -28.80 -6.67
N THR A 478 -12.58 -28.15 -6.15
CA THR A 478 -13.93 -28.70 -6.04
C THR A 478 -14.85 -27.90 -6.96
N ASP A 479 -15.92 -28.54 -7.43
CA ASP A 479 -16.99 -27.87 -8.18
C ASP A 479 -17.94 -27.08 -7.26
N ASP A 480 -17.64 -27.01 -5.97
CA ASP A 480 -18.45 -26.31 -4.99
C ASP A 480 -18.27 -24.78 -5.10
N PRO A 481 -19.35 -24.00 -4.84
CA PRO A 481 -19.29 -22.56 -4.83
C PRO A 481 -18.18 -22.04 -3.91
N SER A 482 -17.28 -21.23 -4.45
CA SER A 482 -16.10 -20.75 -3.70
C SER A 482 -15.61 -19.40 -4.20
N ILE A 483 -14.88 -18.68 -3.34
CA ILE A 483 -14.23 -17.41 -3.66
C ILE A 483 -12.90 -17.32 -2.92
N ARG A 484 -11.88 -16.81 -3.61
CA ARG A 484 -10.58 -16.55 -3.00
C ARG A 484 -10.56 -15.21 -2.30
N GLU A 485 -9.94 -15.18 -1.13
CA GLU A 485 -9.61 -13.99 -0.39
C GLU A 485 -8.09 -13.93 -0.18
N VAL A 486 -7.50 -12.78 -0.43
CA VAL A 486 -6.08 -12.53 -0.17
C VAL A 486 -5.94 -11.35 0.79
N THR A 487 -5.54 -11.66 2.01
CA THR A 487 -5.10 -10.67 3.00
C THR A 487 -3.65 -10.31 2.69
N LEU A 488 -3.39 -9.05 2.41
CA LEU A 488 -2.07 -8.57 2.01
C LEU A 488 -1.15 -8.43 3.20
N ARG A 489 0.07 -8.91 3.04
CA ARG A 489 1.12 -8.65 4.02
C ARG A 489 1.47 -7.16 4.02
N SER A 490 1.64 -6.59 5.22
CA SER A 490 1.89 -5.16 5.40
C SER A 490 3.13 -4.65 4.64
N MET A 491 3.03 -3.40 4.16
CA MET A 491 4.17 -2.69 3.57
C MET A 491 5.13 -2.11 4.62
N MET A 492 4.83 -2.19 5.90
CA MET A 492 5.72 -1.74 6.97
C MET A 492 7.03 -2.51 7.00
N GLY A 493 8.10 -1.84 7.46
CA GLY A 493 9.44 -2.43 7.54
C GLY A 493 9.54 -3.61 8.51
N GLU A 494 8.76 -3.60 9.57
CA GLU A 494 8.67 -4.66 10.57
C GLU A 494 8.18 -5.97 9.95
N PHE A 495 7.28 -5.89 8.98
CA PHE A 495 6.75 -7.04 8.24
C PHE A 495 7.47 -7.33 6.92
N GLY A 496 8.57 -6.61 6.65
CA GLY A 496 9.45 -6.87 5.51
C GLY A 496 9.07 -6.16 4.21
N GLY A 497 8.20 -5.14 4.27
CA GLY A 497 7.92 -4.25 3.15
C GLY A 497 7.34 -4.95 1.93
N ASN A 498 6.10 -5.40 1.99
CA ASN A 498 5.50 -6.20 0.94
C ASN A 498 4.48 -5.41 0.09
N ALA A 499 4.17 -5.96 -1.07
CA ALA A 499 3.11 -5.51 -1.96
C ALA A 499 2.51 -6.69 -2.72
N GLY A 500 1.28 -6.53 -3.19
CA GLY A 500 0.62 -7.45 -4.11
C GLY A 500 0.61 -6.87 -5.54
N LEU A 501 0.78 -7.73 -6.52
CA LEU A 501 0.68 -7.39 -7.93
C LEU A 501 -0.42 -8.24 -8.55
N LEU A 502 -1.62 -7.68 -8.67
CA LEU A 502 -2.79 -8.34 -9.26
C LEU A 502 -2.91 -8.00 -10.74
N SER A 503 -2.94 -9.00 -11.59
CA SER A 503 -3.42 -8.90 -12.97
C SER A 503 -4.76 -9.59 -13.09
N ALA A 504 -5.75 -8.91 -13.66
CA ALA A 504 -7.00 -9.50 -14.11
C ALA A 504 -7.18 -9.20 -15.59
N TRP A 505 -7.60 -10.20 -16.36
CA TRP A 505 -7.78 -10.08 -17.81
C TRP A 505 -8.99 -10.88 -18.28
N PHE A 506 -9.59 -10.43 -19.35
CA PHE A 506 -10.65 -11.17 -20.01
C PHE A 506 -10.04 -12.15 -21.03
N ASP A 507 -10.31 -13.43 -20.87
CA ASP A 507 -9.91 -14.47 -21.82
C ASP A 507 -10.97 -14.57 -22.92
N GLU A 508 -10.65 -14.06 -24.11
CA GLU A 508 -11.57 -14.04 -25.26
C GLU A 508 -11.93 -15.45 -25.77
N VAL A 509 -11.07 -16.45 -25.52
CA VAL A 509 -11.29 -17.84 -25.96
C VAL A 509 -12.29 -18.53 -25.05
N VAL A 510 -12.16 -18.33 -23.74
CA VAL A 510 -13.07 -18.90 -22.73
C VAL A 510 -14.32 -18.03 -22.59
N GLY A 511 -14.23 -16.74 -22.88
CA GLY A 511 -15.29 -15.75 -22.68
C GLY A 511 -15.50 -15.40 -21.21
N GLU A 512 -14.43 -15.41 -20.40
CA GLU A 512 -14.50 -15.22 -18.95
C GLU A 512 -13.28 -14.50 -18.43
N TRP A 513 -13.44 -13.78 -17.30
CA TRP A 513 -12.33 -13.16 -16.60
C TRP A 513 -11.48 -14.19 -15.86
N SER A 514 -10.17 -14.03 -16.00
CA SER A 514 -9.15 -14.74 -15.24
C SER A 514 -8.28 -13.74 -14.48
N TYR A 515 -7.66 -14.17 -13.40
CA TYR A 515 -6.75 -13.32 -12.62
C TYR A 515 -5.60 -14.12 -12.01
N GLU A 516 -4.53 -13.41 -11.70
CA GLU A 516 -3.42 -13.94 -10.92
C GLU A 516 -2.85 -12.82 -10.05
N ILE A 517 -2.51 -13.16 -8.80
CA ILE A 517 -1.87 -12.24 -7.85
C ILE A 517 -0.56 -12.83 -7.37
N THR A 518 0.48 -11.99 -7.36
CA THR A 518 1.83 -12.35 -6.89
C THR A 518 2.23 -11.43 -5.75
N MET A 519 2.75 -12.01 -4.64
CA MET A 519 3.35 -11.24 -3.57
C MET A 519 4.77 -10.83 -3.93
N CYS A 520 5.09 -9.57 -3.64
CA CYS A 520 6.37 -8.95 -3.95
C CYS A 520 7.02 -8.43 -2.66
N PRO A 521 8.15 -8.98 -2.20
CA PRO A 521 8.99 -8.33 -1.20
C PRO A 521 9.67 -7.12 -1.84
N ALA A 522 9.25 -5.92 -1.45
CA ALA A 522 9.63 -4.69 -2.13
C ALA A 522 10.80 -3.95 -1.48
N GLY A 523 11.13 -4.26 -0.21
CA GLY A 523 12.25 -3.62 0.46
C GLY A 523 12.46 -4.15 1.89
N VAL A 524 13.67 -3.96 2.40
CA VAL A 524 14.03 -4.29 3.79
C VAL A 524 14.47 -2.99 4.49
N GLN A 525 13.75 -2.58 5.54
CA GLN A 525 13.96 -1.27 6.19
C GLN A 525 15.37 -1.09 6.75
N HIS A 526 15.92 -2.11 7.42
CA HIS A 526 17.28 -2.05 7.96
C HIS A 526 18.34 -1.88 6.86
N PHE A 527 18.14 -2.54 5.71
CA PHE A 527 19.02 -2.40 4.56
C PHE A 527 18.88 -1.00 3.94
N TRP A 528 17.66 -0.47 3.85
CA TRP A 528 17.40 0.90 3.41
C TRP A 528 18.17 1.92 4.27
N TRP A 529 18.10 1.81 5.61
CA TRP A 529 18.86 2.65 6.53
C TRP A 529 20.36 2.51 6.33
N ALA A 530 20.88 1.28 6.28
CA ALA A 530 22.31 1.03 6.12
C ALA A 530 22.87 1.67 4.84
N VAL A 531 22.15 1.56 3.73
CA VAL A 531 22.55 2.16 2.45
C VAL A 531 22.57 3.69 2.55
N HIS A 532 21.53 4.32 3.13
CA HIS A 532 21.48 5.77 3.25
C HIS A 532 22.54 6.33 4.19
N ILE A 533 22.82 5.65 5.31
CA ILE A 533 23.94 6.00 6.19
C ILE A 533 25.27 5.89 5.42
N LEU A 534 25.48 4.82 4.67
CA LEU A 534 26.70 4.65 3.86
C LEU A 534 26.84 5.76 2.80
N VAL A 535 25.74 6.16 2.15
CA VAL A 535 25.71 7.31 1.22
C VAL A 535 26.16 8.59 1.93
N LEU A 536 25.59 8.89 3.11
CA LEU A 536 25.95 10.08 3.90
C LEU A 536 27.42 10.07 4.32
N VAL A 537 27.95 8.94 4.78
CA VAL A 537 29.37 8.78 5.13
C VAL A 537 30.27 9.00 3.92
N THR A 538 29.89 8.45 2.76
CA THR A 538 30.65 8.61 1.51
C THR A 538 30.63 10.05 1.03
N LEU A 539 29.48 10.74 1.09
CA LEU A 539 29.36 12.17 0.79
C LEU A 539 30.17 13.03 1.76
N GLY A 540 30.15 12.72 3.05
CA GLY A 540 30.97 13.37 4.07
C GLY A 540 32.48 13.22 3.78
N ALA A 541 32.92 12.01 3.42
CA ALA A 541 34.30 11.77 3.00
C ALA A 541 34.69 12.56 1.73
N ALA A 542 33.78 12.63 0.76
CA ALA A 542 33.96 13.43 -0.45
C ALA A 542 34.10 14.93 -0.12
N LEU A 543 33.23 15.46 0.73
CA LEU A 543 33.26 16.85 1.17
C LEU A 543 34.58 17.19 1.90
N LEU A 544 35.01 16.33 2.83
CA LEU A 544 36.26 16.50 3.55
C LEU A 544 37.46 16.46 2.59
N LEU A 545 37.44 15.64 1.55
CA LEU A 545 38.46 15.62 0.51
C LEU A 545 38.50 16.93 -0.28
N VAL A 546 37.37 17.50 -0.65
CA VAL A 546 37.27 18.78 -1.34
C VAL A 546 37.80 19.90 -0.45
N LEU A 547 37.36 19.98 0.81
CA LEU A 547 37.80 21.01 1.77
C LEU A 547 39.30 20.93 2.08
N SER A 548 39.85 19.70 2.19
CA SER A 548 41.28 19.49 2.38
C SER A 548 42.11 19.71 1.12
N GLY A 549 41.47 19.84 -0.04
CA GLY A 549 42.07 19.91 -1.39
C GLY A 549 42.33 21.32 -1.92
N GLY A 550 41.94 22.38 -1.21
CA GLY A 550 42.12 23.77 -1.62
C GLY A 550 43.60 24.23 -1.84
N ALA A 551 44.56 23.29 -1.69
CA ALA A 551 45.98 23.59 -1.82
C ALA A 551 46.68 22.89 -3.01
N GLN A 552 46.08 21.95 -3.77
CA GLN A 552 46.80 21.37 -4.91
C GLN A 552 45.92 20.85 -6.06
N ALA A 553 45.88 21.58 -7.16
CA ALA A 553 45.20 21.25 -8.42
C ALA A 553 45.68 19.95 -9.12
N LYS A 554 46.71 19.27 -8.62
CA LYS A 554 47.29 18.05 -9.25
C LYS A 554 46.47 16.76 -8.96
N THR A 555 45.73 16.71 -7.89
CA THR A 555 44.97 15.49 -7.48
C THR A 555 43.67 15.35 -8.23
N THR A 556 43.04 16.46 -8.64
CA THR A 556 41.80 16.49 -9.42
C THR A 556 41.92 15.78 -10.78
N ARG A 557 43.10 15.88 -11.41
CA ARG A 557 43.38 15.20 -12.71
C ARG A 557 43.50 13.67 -12.59
N ARG A 558 43.94 13.14 -11.43
CA ARG A 558 44.03 11.70 -11.18
C ARG A 558 42.66 11.10 -10.87
N LEU A 559 41.83 11.76 -10.07
CA LEU A 559 40.45 11.34 -9.75
C LEU A 559 39.55 11.37 -10.99
N ARG A 560 39.67 12.40 -11.86
CA ARG A 560 38.99 12.43 -13.17
C ARG A 560 39.38 11.26 -14.08
N ARG A 561 40.63 10.79 -14.05
CA ARG A 561 41.07 9.62 -14.83
C ARG A 561 40.52 8.31 -14.26
N VAL A 562 40.47 8.15 -12.93
CA VAL A 562 39.90 6.95 -12.30
C VAL A 562 38.39 6.93 -12.53
N TYR A 563 37.70 8.06 -12.34
CA TYR A 563 36.27 8.18 -12.62
C TYR A 563 35.94 7.85 -14.08
N ARG A 564 36.70 8.39 -15.01
CA ARG A 564 36.53 8.11 -16.44
C ARG A 564 36.75 6.64 -16.78
N ARG A 565 37.78 5.99 -16.23
CA ARG A 565 38.08 4.57 -16.47
C ARG A 565 37.10 3.60 -15.82
N VAL A 566 36.60 3.90 -14.64
CA VAL A 566 35.76 2.98 -13.88
C VAL A 566 34.27 3.13 -14.21
N TYR A 567 33.83 4.33 -14.55
CA TYR A 567 32.39 4.62 -14.70
C TYR A 567 31.98 5.06 -16.12
N VAL A 568 32.82 5.76 -16.84
CA VAL A 568 32.46 6.27 -18.16
C VAL A 568 32.82 5.25 -19.27
N GLU A 569 34.00 4.66 -19.22
CA GLU A 569 34.41 3.69 -20.22
C GLU A 569 33.56 2.41 -20.27
N PRO A 570 33.15 1.79 -19.12
CA PRO A 570 32.22 0.67 -19.16
C PRO A 570 30.82 1.03 -19.69
N LEU A 571 30.29 2.23 -19.34
CA LEU A 571 29.00 2.69 -19.86
C LEU A 571 29.04 2.98 -21.35
N VAL A 572 30.18 3.50 -21.86
CA VAL A 572 30.39 3.69 -23.30
C VAL A 572 30.49 2.33 -24.01
N VAL A 573 31.15 1.34 -23.41
CA VAL A 573 31.23 -0.02 -23.97
C VAL A 573 29.85 -0.69 -23.98
N ILE A 574 29.06 -0.52 -22.94
CA ILE A 574 27.67 -1.03 -22.86
C ILE A 574 26.82 -0.32 -23.93
N SER A 575 26.93 1.00 -24.08
CA SER A 575 26.17 1.75 -25.08
C SER A 575 26.60 1.38 -26.51
N GLU A 576 27.89 1.17 -26.77
CA GLU A 576 28.39 0.67 -28.06
C GLU A 576 27.96 -0.78 -28.31
N PHE A 577 27.93 -1.64 -27.29
CA PHE A 577 27.43 -2.99 -27.42
C PHE A 577 25.92 -3.00 -27.75
N ILE A 578 25.12 -2.18 -27.10
CA ILE A 578 23.68 -2.00 -27.37
C ILE A 578 23.49 -1.42 -28.81
N TYR A 579 24.32 -0.45 -29.21
CA TYR A 579 24.26 0.13 -30.55
C TYR A 579 24.66 -0.88 -31.66
N ARG A 580 25.65 -1.72 -31.41
CA ARG A 580 26.10 -2.76 -32.36
C ARG A 580 25.12 -3.93 -32.45
N THR A 581 24.41 -4.27 -31.38
CA THR A 581 23.33 -5.27 -31.42
C THR A 581 22.10 -4.77 -32.16
N LYS A 582 21.77 -3.47 -32.07
CA LYS A 582 20.68 -2.85 -32.85
C LYS A 582 20.95 -2.79 -34.35
N ASN A 583 22.21 -2.73 -34.78
CA ASN A 583 22.57 -2.56 -36.17
C ASN A 583 22.89 -3.87 -36.92
N LYS A 584 22.68 -5.05 -36.32
CA LYS A 584 22.84 -6.36 -36.99
C LYS A 584 21.55 -6.92 -37.59
N GLN A 585 20.65 -6.08 -38.10
CA GLN A 585 19.61 -6.54 -39.01
C GLN A 585 20.04 -6.53 -40.47
N PRO A 586 19.65 -7.54 -41.28
CA PRO A 586 20.07 -7.62 -42.68
C PRO A 586 19.45 -6.50 -43.50
N ARG A 587 20.27 -5.90 -44.35
CA ARG A 587 19.88 -4.85 -45.29
C ARG A 587 18.82 -5.34 -46.27
N THR A 588 17.58 -4.89 -46.07
CA THR A 588 16.62 -4.74 -47.16
C THR A 588 16.46 -3.27 -47.50
N LYS A 589 16.47 -3.00 -48.80
CA LYS A 589 16.51 -1.67 -49.40
C LYS A 589 15.25 -0.87 -49.17
N SER A 590 15.46 0.44 -49.01
CA SER A 590 14.62 1.58 -49.38
C SER A 590 13.68 2.18 -48.32
N LEU A 591 13.92 3.40 -48.07
CA LEU A 591 13.17 4.67 -48.02
C LEU A 591 13.38 5.50 -46.73
N PRO A 592 13.41 6.83 -46.81
CA PRO A 592 13.87 7.69 -45.74
C PRO A 592 12.70 8.04 -44.81
N TYR A 593 12.86 7.73 -43.54
CA TYR A 593 11.96 8.24 -42.50
C TYR A 593 12.72 9.12 -41.52
N SER A 594 12.16 10.30 -41.32
CA SER A 594 12.57 11.30 -40.34
C SER A 594 12.50 10.73 -38.91
N LEU A 595 13.54 10.96 -38.12
CA LEU A 595 13.65 10.58 -36.70
C LEU A 595 12.54 11.23 -35.85
N PRO A 596 11.82 10.47 -35.03
CA PRO A 596 10.90 11.04 -34.07
C PRO A 596 11.63 11.75 -32.91
N LYS A 597 11.07 12.89 -32.46
CA LYS A 597 11.60 13.79 -31.44
C LYS A 597 11.59 13.24 -29.98
N THR A 598 11.57 11.93 -29.80
CA THR A 598 11.42 11.28 -28.47
C THR A 598 12.74 10.87 -27.79
N PHE A 599 13.90 11.26 -28.32
CA PHE A 599 15.22 10.92 -27.74
C PHE A 599 15.88 12.04 -26.91
N ARG A 600 15.17 13.12 -26.57
CA ARG A 600 15.72 14.21 -25.75
C ARG A 600 16.03 13.87 -24.28
N PRO A 601 15.29 13.00 -23.54
CA PRO A 601 15.57 12.81 -22.11
C PRO A 601 16.93 12.18 -21.79
N ALA A 602 17.43 11.31 -22.65
CA ALA A 602 18.70 10.62 -22.39
C ALA A 602 19.94 11.49 -22.62
N LEU A 603 19.85 12.47 -23.53
CA LEU A 603 20.95 13.42 -23.75
C LEU A 603 21.01 14.50 -22.65
N GLU A 604 19.87 14.94 -22.14
CA GLU A 604 19.83 15.95 -21.06
C GLU A 604 20.39 15.42 -19.74
N VAL A 605 20.23 14.13 -19.44
CA VAL A 605 20.87 13.51 -18.25
C VAL A 605 22.39 13.45 -18.41
N THR A 606 22.89 13.24 -19.63
CA THR A 606 24.33 13.20 -19.90
C THR A 606 24.96 14.60 -19.85
N GLU A 607 24.24 15.62 -20.32
CA GLU A 607 24.68 17.03 -20.22
C GLU A 607 24.57 17.58 -18.80
N ALA A 608 23.56 17.20 -18.01
CA ALA A 608 23.43 17.58 -16.60
C ALA A 608 24.55 16.97 -15.74
N LEU A 609 24.96 15.72 -16.03
CA LEU A 609 26.09 15.06 -15.37
C LEU A 609 27.45 15.61 -15.82
N GLN A 610 27.56 16.23 -17.00
CA GLN A 610 28.78 16.92 -17.42
C GLN A 610 28.94 18.31 -16.82
N ARG A 611 27.87 18.93 -16.28
CA ARG A 611 27.91 20.26 -15.63
C ARG A 611 28.05 20.16 -14.10
N MET A 612 27.92 18.98 -13.48
CA MET A 612 28.35 18.66 -12.12
C MET A 612 29.78 18.06 -12.12
#